data_45e61b362e8bef5b360168fc1363e679
#
_entry.id   45e61b362e8bef5b360168fc1363e679
#
_cell.length_a   1.000
_cell.length_b   1.000
_cell.length_c   1.000
_cell.angle_alpha   90.00
_cell.angle_beta   90.00
_cell.angle_gamma   90.00
#
_symmetry.space_group_name_H-M   'P 1'
#
loop_
_entity.id
_entity.type
_entity.pdbx_description
1 polymer ?
#
loop_
_entity_poly.entity_id
_entity_poly.type
_entity_poly.pdbx_seq_one_letter_code
_entity_poly.pdbx_strand_id
1 'polypeptide(L)'
;ALRKATLPERSLDLILAGDLLNQCIGSFLASMHANVPYLGQYGACSTMAQGLALGGCLVESGAADRLLAAASSHFCSAERQYRFPLEYGGVRTPTAQWTVTGAGSCILKSLKKGICVARATVGRIVDLGVSDANNMGAAMAPAAAQTLECYLEDTKTSPEDYDMIITGDLGEVGSKSLYDLLERDGINIRKQHNDCGLMIFERSNQDVHAGGSGCGCAASVLCSKIMDDFQNGLVQNILFMATGALMSPTSSGQGANIPSIAHLVNLKIK
;
A
#
# COMPACT_ATOMS: atom_id res chain seq x y z
N ALA A 1 -16.29 5.65 3.10
CA ALA A 1 -16.40 4.75 4.28
C ALA A 1 -17.57 5.15 5.17
N LEU A 2 -17.58 6.35 5.77
CA LEU A 2 -18.60 6.78 6.73
C LEU A 2 -20.03 6.70 6.20
N ARG A 3 -20.28 7.20 4.99
CA ARG A 3 -21.62 7.10 4.35
C ARG A 3 -22.06 5.65 4.12
N LYS A 4 -21.16 4.77 3.67
CA LYS A 4 -21.46 3.33 3.51
C LYS A 4 -21.77 2.67 4.87
N ALA A 5 -21.11 3.12 5.95
CA ALA A 5 -21.32 2.60 7.29
C ALA A 5 -22.48 3.28 8.04
N THR A 6 -23.13 4.28 7.45
CA THR A 6 -24.19 5.10 8.08
C THR A 6 -23.73 5.71 9.42
N LEU A 7 -22.51 6.22 9.44
CA LEU A 7 -21.88 6.78 10.64
C LEU A 7 -21.59 8.27 10.46
N PRO A 8 -21.84 9.11 11.48
CA PRO A 8 -21.41 10.49 11.50
C PRO A 8 -19.90 10.60 11.77
N GLU A 9 -19.23 11.64 11.25
CA GLU A 9 -17.80 11.87 11.45
C GLU A 9 -17.39 11.89 12.91
N ARG A 10 -18.19 12.56 13.76
CA ARG A 10 -17.98 12.64 15.23
C ARG A 10 -18.03 11.30 15.97
N SER A 11 -18.37 10.21 15.27
CA SER A 11 -18.33 8.86 15.85
C SER A 11 -16.96 8.21 15.76
N LEU A 12 -16.01 8.85 15.12
CA LEU A 12 -14.61 8.40 15.05
C LEU A 12 -13.82 8.96 16.24
N ASP A 13 -13.00 8.11 16.83
CA ASP A 13 -12.04 8.51 17.87
C ASP A 13 -10.75 9.03 17.28
N LEU A 14 -10.38 8.56 16.06
CA LEU A 14 -9.11 8.86 15.43
C LEU A 14 -9.19 8.70 13.91
N ILE A 15 -8.44 9.54 13.19
CA ILE A 15 -8.13 9.38 11.77
C ILE A 15 -6.64 9.06 11.63
N LEU A 16 -6.32 7.94 10.99
CA LEU A 16 -4.99 7.58 10.51
C LEU A 16 -4.98 7.79 8.99
N ALA A 17 -4.35 8.82 8.51
CA ALA A 17 -4.36 9.07 7.07
C ALA A 17 -3.02 9.61 6.57
N GLY A 18 -2.73 9.33 5.30
CA GLY A 18 -1.54 9.83 4.65
C GLY A 18 -1.65 9.85 3.13
N ASP A 19 -0.69 10.52 2.53
CA ASP A 19 -0.53 10.62 1.09
C ASP A 19 0.97 10.71 0.73
N LEU A 20 1.27 10.94 -0.54
CA LEU A 20 2.66 10.99 -1.02
C LEU A 20 3.36 12.32 -0.80
N LEU A 21 2.61 13.38 -0.48
CA LEU A 21 3.20 14.71 -0.33
C LEU A 21 3.88 14.88 1.01
N ASN A 22 4.89 15.75 1.04
CA ASN A 22 5.57 16.09 2.28
C ASN A 22 4.58 16.52 3.37
N GLN A 23 4.79 16.00 4.58
CA GLN A 23 3.95 16.23 5.75
C GLN A 23 2.48 15.78 5.58
N CYS A 24 2.18 14.91 4.61
CA CYS A 24 0.82 14.42 4.33
C CYS A 24 -0.19 15.56 4.12
N ILE A 25 0.23 16.62 3.39
CA ILE A 25 -0.56 17.84 3.27
C ILE A 25 -1.94 17.61 2.64
N GLY A 26 -2.07 16.71 1.68
CA GLY A 26 -3.34 16.35 1.05
C GLY A 26 -4.31 15.74 2.06
N SER A 27 -3.85 14.78 2.84
CA SER A 27 -4.64 14.11 3.88
C SER A 27 -4.98 15.03 5.04
N PHE A 28 -4.03 15.87 5.44
CA PHE A 28 -4.24 16.89 6.47
C PHE A 28 -5.35 17.87 6.07
N LEU A 29 -5.27 18.45 4.88
CA LEU A 29 -6.30 19.39 4.39
C LEU A 29 -7.67 18.71 4.23
N ALA A 30 -7.70 17.47 3.77
CA ALA A 30 -8.94 16.71 3.64
C ALA A 30 -9.60 16.39 4.99
N SER A 31 -8.81 16.26 6.06
CA SER A 31 -9.29 15.91 7.41
C SER A 31 -9.53 17.13 8.30
N MET A 32 -9.14 18.32 7.88
CA MET A 32 -9.13 19.54 8.68
C MET A 32 -10.50 19.91 9.28
N HIS A 33 -11.59 19.61 8.58
CA HIS A 33 -12.93 19.95 9.00
C HIS A 33 -13.67 18.82 9.73
N ALA A 34 -13.06 17.63 9.86
CA ALA A 34 -13.69 16.47 10.48
C ALA A 34 -13.88 16.63 12.00
N ASN A 35 -13.12 17.52 12.65
CA ASN A 35 -13.09 17.71 14.09
C ASN A 35 -12.88 16.40 14.88
N VAL A 36 -11.96 15.57 14.38
CA VAL A 36 -11.56 14.28 14.94
C VAL A 36 -10.04 14.29 15.11
N PRO A 37 -9.49 13.72 16.18
CA PRO A 37 -8.04 13.55 16.32
C PRO A 37 -7.40 12.93 15.10
N TYR A 38 -6.22 13.40 14.70
CA TYR A 38 -5.56 13.00 13.46
C TYR A 38 -4.10 12.63 13.69
N LEU A 39 -3.68 11.48 13.16
CA LEU A 39 -2.29 11.06 13.07
C LEU A 39 -1.90 10.86 11.60
N GLY A 40 -1.00 11.71 11.13
CA GLY A 40 -0.43 11.61 9.78
C GLY A 40 0.42 10.35 9.62
N GLN A 41 0.22 9.65 8.51
CA GLN A 41 0.96 8.44 8.14
C GLN A 41 1.81 8.76 6.91
N TYR A 42 3.13 8.70 7.05
CA TYR A 42 4.04 9.03 5.95
C TYR A 42 4.96 7.85 5.62
N GLY A 43 4.36 6.75 5.18
CA GLY A 43 5.05 5.51 4.75
C GLY A 43 5.19 5.40 3.22
N ALA A 44 5.18 6.52 2.50
CA ALA A 44 5.11 6.53 1.03
C ALA A 44 3.94 5.66 0.54
N CYS A 45 4.15 4.78 -0.45
CA CYS A 45 3.08 3.93 -0.99
C CYS A 45 2.60 2.86 0.02
N SER A 46 3.35 2.55 1.10
CA SER A 46 2.95 1.57 2.12
C SER A 46 1.88 2.08 3.10
N THR A 47 1.50 3.34 3.03
CA THR A 47 0.64 4.05 3.99
C THR A 47 -0.68 3.32 4.30
N MET A 48 -1.32 2.69 3.32
CA MET A 48 -2.61 2.01 3.57
C MET A 48 -2.43 0.77 4.47
N ALA A 49 -1.43 -0.07 4.23
CA ALA A 49 -1.14 -1.21 5.09
C ALA A 49 -0.63 -0.79 6.47
N GLN A 50 0.18 0.28 6.55
CA GLN A 50 0.61 0.90 7.80
C GLN A 50 -0.59 1.34 8.64
N GLY A 51 -1.54 2.06 8.04
CA GLY A 51 -2.75 2.53 8.71
C GLY A 51 -3.64 1.38 9.20
N LEU A 52 -3.77 0.30 8.43
CA LEU A 52 -4.52 -0.89 8.83
C LEU A 52 -3.84 -1.63 9.99
N ALA A 53 -2.51 -1.80 9.92
CA ALA A 53 -1.74 -2.48 10.98
C ALA A 53 -1.81 -1.70 12.30
N LEU A 54 -1.48 -0.40 12.26
CA LEU A 54 -1.53 0.46 13.44
C LEU A 54 -2.96 0.59 13.99
N GLY A 55 -3.93 0.79 13.09
CA GLY A 55 -5.33 0.90 13.48
C GLY A 55 -5.87 -0.38 14.12
N GLY A 56 -5.49 -1.55 13.60
CA GLY A 56 -5.80 -2.83 14.23
C GLY A 56 -5.27 -2.94 15.65
N CYS A 57 -4.00 -2.55 15.88
CA CYS A 57 -3.39 -2.53 17.21
C CYS A 57 -4.09 -1.56 18.16
N LEU A 58 -4.46 -0.37 17.70
CA LEU A 58 -5.13 0.64 18.53
C LEU A 58 -6.55 0.20 18.93
N VAL A 59 -7.28 -0.46 18.04
CA VAL A 59 -8.60 -1.01 18.36
C VAL A 59 -8.49 -2.21 19.31
N GLU A 60 -7.56 -3.12 19.05
CA GLU A 60 -7.36 -4.31 19.90
C GLU A 60 -6.90 -3.95 21.32
N SER A 61 -6.05 -2.93 21.46
CA SER A 61 -5.61 -2.44 22.78
C SER A 61 -6.66 -1.63 23.53
N GLY A 62 -7.79 -1.30 22.90
CA GLY A 62 -8.82 -0.43 23.48
C GLY A 62 -8.45 1.06 23.52
N ALA A 63 -7.38 1.48 22.81
CA ALA A 63 -7.01 2.89 22.70
C ALA A 63 -7.98 3.69 21.80
N ALA A 64 -8.70 3.01 20.93
CA ALA A 64 -9.78 3.57 20.12
C ALA A 64 -10.86 2.52 19.88
N ASP A 65 -12.12 2.92 20.00
CA ASP A 65 -13.25 2.03 19.65
C ASP A 65 -13.50 1.98 18.15
N ARG A 66 -13.26 3.11 17.48
CA ARG A 66 -13.51 3.27 16.05
C ARG A 66 -12.57 4.30 15.44
N LEU A 67 -11.86 3.89 14.41
CA LEU A 67 -10.98 4.79 13.68
C LEU A 67 -11.13 4.64 12.17
N LEU A 68 -10.68 5.65 11.45
CA LEU A 68 -10.60 5.66 10.00
C LEU A 68 -9.14 5.51 9.57
N ALA A 69 -8.81 4.48 8.80
CA ALA A 69 -7.55 4.39 8.07
C ALA A 69 -7.77 4.81 6.62
N ALA A 70 -6.96 5.73 6.09
CA ALA A 70 -7.10 6.24 4.74
C ALA A 70 -5.74 6.50 4.07
N ALA A 71 -5.69 6.33 2.76
CA ALA A 71 -4.55 6.76 1.95
C ALA A 71 -5.02 7.31 0.61
N SER A 72 -4.27 8.29 0.09
CA SER A 72 -4.56 8.91 -1.20
C SER A 72 -3.30 9.28 -1.94
N SER A 73 -3.39 9.41 -3.25
CA SER A 73 -2.33 9.97 -4.08
C SER A 73 -2.92 10.76 -5.24
N HIS A 74 -2.13 11.69 -5.77
CA HIS A 74 -2.50 12.52 -6.90
C HIS A 74 -1.33 12.60 -7.87
N PHE A 75 -1.58 12.29 -9.14
CA PHE A 75 -0.55 12.20 -10.18
C PHE A 75 0.33 13.45 -10.24
N CYS A 76 -0.24 14.60 -10.59
CA CYS A 76 0.55 15.80 -10.85
C CYS A 76 1.42 16.23 -9.66
N SER A 77 0.90 16.18 -8.44
CA SER A 77 1.64 16.61 -7.26
C SER A 77 2.75 15.63 -6.89
N ALA A 78 2.49 14.32 -6.96
CA ALA A 78 3.49 13.30 -6.64
C ALA A 78 4.60 13.25 -7.71
N GLU A 79 4.25 13.31 -8.99
CA GLU A 79 5.23 13.32 -10.07
C GLU A 79 6.15 14.54 -9.99
N ARG A 80 5.61 15.74 -9.68
CA ARG A 80 6.41 16.95 -9.48
C ARG A 80 7.33 16.86 -8.27
N GLN A 81 6.91 16.19 -7.22
CA GLN A 81 7.70 16.09 -6.01
C GLN A 81 8.81 15.04 -6.12
N TYR A 82 8.58 13.90 -6.76
CA TYR A 82 9.46 12.73 -6.67
C TYR A 82 10.10 12.30 -7.97
N ARG A 83 9.62 12.78 -9.11
CA ARG A 83 10.12 12.38 -10.41
C ARG A 83 10.58 13.59 -11.20
N PHE A 84 10.77 13.44 -12.49
CA PHE A 84 11.16 14.55 -13.34
C PHE A 84 10.18 15.71 -13.30
N PRO A 85 10.67 16.96 -13.51
CA PRO A 85 9.79 18.06 -13.82
C PRO A 85 8.89 17.67 -14.99
N LEU A 86 7.58 17.65 -14.79
CA LEU A 86 6.61 17.28 -15.83
C LEU A 86 6.73 18.22 -17.04
N GLU A 87 7.13 19.47 -16.78
CA GLU A 87 7.35 20.52 -17.77
C GLU A 87 8.47 20.19 -18.75
N TYR A 88 9.40 19.29 -18.40
CA TYR A 88 10.49 18.89 -19.27
C TYR A 88 10.04 18.00 -20.44
N GLY A 89 8.89 17.36 -20.33
CA GLY A 89 8.28 16.55 -21.38
C GLY A 89 9.08 15.30 -21.76
N GLY A 90 9.93 14.80 -20.88
CA GLY A 90 10.74 13.60 -21.12
C GLY A 90 9.88 12.34 -21.32
N VAL A 91 10.33 11.46 -22.21
CA VAL A 91 9.71 10.15 -22.42
C VAL A 91 9.94 9.28 -21.17
N ARG A 92 8.88 8.67 -20.67
CA ARG A 92 8.96 7.76 -19.51
C ARG A 92 9.65 6.46 -19.92
N THR A 93 10.47 5.93 -19.02
CA THR A 93 11.13 4.63 -19.26
C THR A 93 10.10 3.48 -19.17
N PRO A 94 10.36 2.32 -19.81
CA PRO A 94 9.49 1.14 -19.70
C PRO A 94 9.32 0.62 -18.27
N THR A 95 10.27 0.89 -17.39
CA THR A 95 10.25 0.51 -15.97
C THR A 95 9.43 1.46 -15.10
N ALA A 96 9.11 2.66 -15.61
CA ALA A 96 8.37 3.67 -14.88
C ALA A 96 6.91 3.22 -14.65
N GLN A 97 6.39 3.62 -13.50
CA GLN A 97 5.00 3.45 -13.14
C GLN A 97 4.26 4.78 -13.21
N TRP A 98 2.95 4.72 -13.30
CA TRP A 98 2.06 5.88 -13.33
C TRP A 98 1.42 6.11 -11.97
N THR A 99 1.69 7.25 -11.33
CA THR A 99 1.05 7.58 -10.06
C THR A 99 -0.47 7.66 -10.23
N VAL A 100 -1.19 6.89 -9.44
CA VAL A 100 -2.65 6.85 -9.45
C VAL A 100 -3.21 8.09 -8.75
N THR A 101 -4.14 8.78 -9.39
CA THR A 101 -5.01 9.75 -8.71
C THR A 101 -6.20 8.99 -8.12
N GLY A 102 -6.15 8.74 -6.83
CA GLY A 102 -7.14 7.91 -6.14
C GLY A 102 -7.03 7.97 -4.63
N ALA A 103 -8.05 7.46 -3.96
CA ALA A 103 -8.11 7.36 -2.51
C ALA A 103 -8.91 6.15 -2.07
N GLY A 104 -8.58 5.62 -0.90
CA GLY A 104 -9.35 4.60 -0.24
C GLY A 104 -9.38 4.81 1.27
N SER A 105 -10.44 4.35 1.92
CA SER A 105 -10.56 4.43 3.37
C SER A 105 -11.37 3.28 3.94
N CYS A 106 -10.92 2.79 5.09
CA CYS A 106 -11.56 1.74 5.87
C CYS A 106 -11.88 2.23 7.29
N ILE A 107 -13.02 1.81 7.82
CA ILE A 107 -13.35 2.00 9.25
C ILE A 107 -12.95 0.72 9.97
N LEU A 108 -12.08 0.87 10.97
CA LEU A 108 -11.68 -0.21 11.87
C LEU A 108 -12.41 -0.04 13.20
N LYS A 109 -12.96 -1.15 13.68
CA LYS A 109 -13.59 -1.27 14.98
C LYS A 109 -13.65 -2.73 15.40
N SER A 110 -13.83 -3.01 16.68
CA SER A 110 -14.07 -4.38 17.13
C SER A 110 -15.42 -4.91 16.60
N LEU A 111 -15.41 -6.09 16.01
CA LEU A 111 -16.58 -6.76 15.45
C LEU A 111 -16.55 -8.27 15.75
N LYS A 112 -17.74 -8.84 15.94
CA LYS A 112 -17.87 -10.31 16.14
C LYS A 112 -17.80 -11.08 14.83
N LYS A 113 -18.22 -10.49 13.73
CA LYS A 113 -18.23 -11.10 12.38
C LYS A 113 -17.89 -10.06 11.31
N GLY A 114 -17.25 -10.49 10.26
CA GLY A 114 -16.89 -9.68 9.10
C GLY A 114 -15.42 -9.81 8.72
N ILE A 115 -14.95 -8.94 7.86
CA ILE A 115 -13.54 -8.88 7.46
C ILE A 115 -12.75 -8.27 8.62
N CYS A 116 -11.72 -8.96 9.08
CA CYS A 116 -10.86 -8.48 10.16
C CYS A 116 -9.39 -8.44 9.75
N VAL A 117 -8.62 -7.56 10.37
CA VAL A 117 -7.16 -7.60 10.40
C VAL A 117 -6.79 -8.68 11.41
N ALA A 118 -6.52 -9.88 10.93
CA ALA A 118 -6.23 -11.03 11.79
C ALA A 118 -4.80 -11.01 12.34
N ARG A 119 -3.86 -10.53 11.54
CA ARG A 119 -2.42 -10.39 11.86
C ARG A 119 -1.83 -9.22 11.08
N ALA A 120 -0.72 -8.70 11.56
CA ALA A 120 0.05 -7.68 10.88
C ALA A 120 1.56 -7.88 11.11
N THR A 121 2.36 -7.55 10.08
CA THR A 121 3.81 -7.45 10.17
C THR A 121 4.24 -6.05 9.79
N VAL A 122 4.90 -5.36 10.72
CA VAL A 122 5.54 -4.07 10.45
C VAL A 122 6.91 -4.36 9.86
N GLY A 123 7.12 -3.95 8.60
CA GLY A 123 8.36 -4.23 7.89
C GLY A 123 9.52 -3.37 8.35
N ARG A 124 10.72 -3.79 7.98
CA ARG A 124 11.98 -3.06 8.17
C ARG A 124 12.33 -2.26 6.93
N ILE A 125 13.17 -1.25 7.09
CA ILE A 125 13.77 -0.53 5.97
C ILE A 125 14.84 -1.42 5.35
N VAL A 126 14.77 -1.59 4.02
CA VAL A 126 15.70 -2.39 3.22
C VAL A 126 16.30 -1.53 2.13
N ASP A 127 17.62 -1.62 1.93
CA ASP A 127 18.36 -0.94 0.86
C ASP A 127 19.28 -1.94 0.18
N LEU A 128 19.02 -2.24 -1.10
CA LEU A 128 19.87 -3.06 -1.95
C LEU A 128 20.60 -2.24 -3.03
N GLY A 129 20.78 -0.95 -2.85
CA GLY A 129 21.59 -0.11 -3.73
C GLY A 129 20.87 0.39 -4.99
N VAL A 130 19.55 0.28 -5.08
CA VAL A 130 18.80 0.84 -6.20
C VAL A 130 18.70 2.36 -6.06
N SER A 131 19.14 3.10 -7.10
CA SER A 131 19.11 4.58 -7.12
C SER A 131 18.28 5.17 -8.25
N ASP A 132 17.76 4.32 -9.16
CA ASP A 132 16.95 4.79 -10.30
C ASP A 132 15.51 5.08 -9.88
N ALA A 133 15.15 6.35 -9.78
CA ALA A 133 13.80 6.81 -9.46
C ALA A 133 12.74 6.41 -10.51
N ASN A 134 13.16 6.00 -11.73
CA ASN A 134 12.25 5.49 -12.75
C ASN A 134 11.99 3.98 -12.61
N ASN A 135 12.60 3.32 -11.63
CA ASN A 135 12.44 1.88 -11.39
C ASN A 135 12.12 1.61 -9.91
N MET A 136 11.08 2.23 -9.41
CA MET A 136 10.67 2.09 -8.00
C MET A 136 10.23 0.65 -7.66
N GLY A 137 9.70 -0.10 -8.63
CA GLY A 137 9.36 -1.50 -8.43
C GLY A 137 10.56 -2.34 -7.99
N ALA A 138 11.72 -2.18 -8.66
CA ALA A 138 12.95 -2.85 -8.26
C ALA A 138 13.45 -2.40 -6.88
N ALA A 139 13.29 -1.12 -6.53
CA ALA A 139 13.67 -0.60 -5.22
C ALA A 139 12.78 -1.17 -4.10
N MET A 140 11.49 -1.40 -4.36
CA MET A 140 10.52 -1.85 -3.35
C MET A 140 10.47 -3.38 -3.17
N ALA A 141 10.80 -4.16 -4.20
CA ALA A 141 10.72 -5.62 -4.16
C ALA A 141 11.50 -6.27 -2.99
N PRO A 142 12.70 -5.80 -2.61
CA PRO A 142 13.45 -6.39 -1.49
C PRO A 142 12.73 -6.29 -0.15
N ALA A 143 12.11 -5.14 0.16
CA ALA A 143 11.34 -4.98 1.40
C ALA A 143 10.08 -5.86 1.40
N ALA A 144 9.45 -6.02 0.23
CA ALA A 144 8.31 -6.91 0.07
C ALA A 144 8.70 -8.38 0.32
N ALA A 145 9.81 -8.85 -0.28
CA ALA A 145 10.31 -10.21 -0.09
C ALA A 145 10.57 -10.47 1.40
N GLN A 146 11.39 -9.63 2.03
CA GLN A 146 11.74 -9.80 3.43
C GLN A 146 10.52 -9.77 4.37
N THR A 147 9.56 -8.88 4.13
CA THR A 147 8.36 -8.79 4.98
C THR A 147 7.48 -10.02 4.84
N LEU A 148 7.35 -10.55 3.62
CA LEU A 148 6.56 -11.77 3.38
C LEU A 148 7.25 -13.01 3.98
N GLU A 149 8.55 -13.16 3.78
CA GLU A 149 9.36 -14.24 4.39
C GLU A 149 9.20 -14.26 5.91
N CYS A 150 9.45 -13.12 6.57
CA CYS A 150 9.27 -13.01 8.01
C CYS A 150 7.85 -13.36 8.45
N TYR A 151 6.83 -12.89 7.71
CA TYR A 151 5.44 -13.20 8.04
C TYR A 151 5.15 -14.70 7.95
N LEU A 152 5.56 -15.36 6.86
CA LEU A 152 5.33 -16.79 6.66
C LEU A 152 6.08 -17.64 7.71
N GLU A 153 7.31 -17.26 8.03
CA GLU A 153 8.12 -17.92 9.07
C GLU A 153 7.48 -17.77 10.46
N ASP A 154 7.13 -16.55 10.87
CA ASP A 154 6.54 -16.25 12.18
C ASP A 154 5.19 -16.95 12.38
N THR A 155 4.40 -17.02 11.31
CA THR A 155 3.05 -17.62 11.36
C THR A 155 3.06 -19.12 11.09
N LYS A 156 4.19 -19.68 10.63
CA LYS A 156 4.34 -21.07 10.19
C LYS A 156 3.32 -21.46 9.12
N THR A 157 3.14 -20.56 8.15
CA THR A 157 2.22 -20.72 7.02
C THR A 157 2.98 -20.74 5.71
N SER A 158 2.31 -21.17 4.65
CA SER A 158 2.82 -21.18 3.29
C SER A 158 1.95 -20.31 2.38
N PRO A 159 2.40 -19.94 1.18
CA PRO A 159 1.59 -19.17 0.25
C PRO A 159 0.24 -19.81 -0.08
N GLU A 160 0.15 -21.13 -0.06
CA GLU A 160 -1.04 -21.91 -0.36
C GLU A 160 -2.15 -21.79 0.69
N ASP A 161 -1.83 -21.29 1.89
CA ASP A 161 -2.81 -21.05 2.97
C ASP A 161 -3.66 -19.78 2.71
N TYR A 162 -3.34 -19.06 1.65
CA TYR A 162 -4.01 -17.79 1.29
C TYR A 162 -4.64 -17.86 -0.09
N ASP A 163 -5.86 -17.35 -0.20
CA ASP A 163 -6.57 -17.25 -1.48
C ASP A 163 -5.86 -16.25 -2.42
N MET A 164 -5.24 -15.21 -1.84
CA MET A 164 -4.51 -14.20 -2.59
C MET A 164 -3.41 -13.57 -1.71
N ILE A 165 -2.27 -13.29 -2.33
CA ILE A 165 -1.21 -12.41 -1.82
C ILE A 165 -1.18 -11.21 -2.75
N ILE A 166 -1.53 -10.03 -2.25
CA ILE A 166 -1.63 -8.84 -3.07
C ILE A 166 -0.66 -7.76 -2.61
N THR A 167 0.17 -7.27 -3.54
CA THR A 167 1.07 -6.14 -3.30
C THR A 167 0.44 -4.81 -3.72
N GLY A 168 0.93 -3.71 -3.13
CA GLY A 168 0.34 -2.38 -3.30
C GLY A 168 0.60 -1.77 -4.66
N ASP A 169 1.86 -1.73 -5.09
CA ASP A 169 2.26 -1.03 -6.30
C ASP A 169 3.68 -1.40 -6.77
N LEU A 170 4.04 -2.67 -6.68
CA LEU A 170 5.29 -3.17 -7.26
C LEU A 170 5.33 -3.05 -8.79
N GLY A 171 4.18 -3.12 -9.42
CA GLY A 171 4.06 -3.13 -10.86
C GLY A 171 4.73 -4.36 -11.49
N GLU A 172 4.93 -4.33 -12.80
CA GLU A 172 5.47 -5.50 -13.53
C GLU A 172 6.91 -5.82 -13.15
N VAL A 173 7.77 -4.81 -13.08
CA VAL A 173 9.19 -4.99 -12.77
C VAL A 173 9.36 -5.47 -11.34
N GLY A 174 8.71 -4.80 -10.38
CA GLY A 174 8.82 -5.15 -8.97
C GLY A 174 8.23 -6.52 -8.66
N SER A 175 7.13 -6.91 -9.31
CA SER A 175 6.54 -8.25 -9.15
C SER A 175 7.48 -9.35 -9.65
N LYS A 176 8.14 -9.15 -10.82
CA LYS A 176 9.14 -10.09 -11.32
C LYS A 176 10.33 -10.21 -10.36
N SER A 177 10.84 -9.06 -9.88
CA SER A 177 11.94 -9.03 -8.92
C SER A 177 11.56 -9.70 -7.59
N LEU A 178 10.33 -9.52 -7.13
CA LEU A 178 9.80 -10.21 -5.94
C LEU A 178 9.82 -11.74 -6.12
N TYR A 179 9.38 -12.24 -7.27
CA TYR A 179 9.41 -13.67 -7.54
C TYR A 179 10.84 -14.21 -7.52
N ASP A 180 11.77 -13.54 -8.18
CA ASP A 180 13.16 -13.98 -8.26
C ASP A 180 13.86 -13.96 -6.88
N LEU A 181 13.49 -13.02 -6.01
CA LEU A 181 14.01 -12.97 -4.64
C LEU A 181 13.47 -14.14 -3.81
N LEU A 182 12.17 -14.34 -3.79
CA LEU A 182 11.53 -15.39 -3.00
C LEU A 182 11.88 -16.81 -3.47
N GLU A 183 12.08 -17.02 -4.77
CA GLU A 183 12.49 -18.31 -5.32
C GLU A 183 13.88 -18.75 -4.82
N ARG A 184 14.78 -17.82 -4.45
CA ARG A 184 16.08 -18.15 -3.85
C ARG A 184 15.94 -18.85 -2.51
N ASP A 185 14.88 -18.51 -1.76
CA ASP A 185 14.55 -19.07 -0.47
C ASP A 185 13.48 -20.18 -0.56
N GLY A 186 13.19 -20.65 -1.80
CA GLY A 186 12.27 -21.74 -2.07
C GLY A 186 10.79 -21.37 -1.93
N ILE A 187 10.46 -20.09 -1.89
CA ILE A 187 9.08 -19.61 -1.74
C ILE A 187 8.53 -19.24 -3.13
N ASN A 188 7.45 -19.88 -3.55
CA ASN A 188 6.78 -19.58 -4.82
C ASN A 188 5.38 -19.02 -4.57
N ILE A 189 5.16 -17.76 -4.96
CA ILE A 189 3.88 -17.07 -4.79
C ILE A 189 3.13 -16.82 -6.10
N ARG A 190 3.68 -17.22 -7.24
CA ARG A 190 3.17 -16.83 -8.58
C ARG A 190 1.70 -17.16 -8.79
N LYS A 191 1.22 -18.22 -8.16
CA LYS A 191 -0.18 -18.66 -8.29
C LYS A 191 -1.15 -17.77 -7.50
N GLN A 192 -0.74 -17.33 -6.31
CA GLN A 192 -1.57 -16.54 -5.40
C GLN A 192 -1.37 -15.04 -5.56
N HIS A 193 -0.23 -14.63 -6.16
CA HIS A 193 0.16 -13.22 -6.20
C HIS A 193 -0.58 -12.43 -7.27
N ASN A 194 -0.96 -11.21 -6.88
CA ASN A 194 -1.34 -10.13 -7.77
C ASN A 194 -0.83 -8.79 -7.21
N ASP A 195 -0.92 -7.72 -8.00
CA ASP A 195 -0.43 -6.40 -7.62
C ASP A 195 -1.46 -5.32 -7.97
N CYS A 196 -1.75 -4.43 -7.04
CA CYS A 196 -2.74 -3.37 -7.26
C CYS A 196 -2.36 -2.45 -8.43
N GLY A 197 -1.05 -2.20 -8.63
CA GLY A 197 -0.56 -1.43 -9.77
C GLY A 197 -0.76 -2.12 -11.11
N LEU A 198 -0.84 -3.45 -11.14
CA LEU A 198 -1.17 -4.22 -12.34
C LEU A 198 -2.68 -4.32 -12.57
N MET A 199 -3.49 -4.14 -11.52
CA MET A 199 -4.95 -4.30 -11.59
C MET A 199 -5.70 -3.01 -11.92
N ILE A 200 -5.13 -1.84 -11.58
CA ILE A 200 -5.87 -0.58 -11.60
C ILE A 200 -6.03 0.04 -12.98
N PHE A 201 -5.16 -0.31 -13.92
CA PHE A 201 -5.17 0.20 -15.29
C PHE A 201 -5.33 -0.92 -16.32
N GLU A 202 -6.00 -0.61 -17.43
CA GLU A 202 -6.04 -1.47 -18.62
C GLU A 202 -4.75 -1.27 -19.43
N ARG A 203 -3.69 -2.00 -19.05
CA ARG A 203 -2.33 -1.81 -19.59
C ARG A 203 -2.17 -2.09 -21.08
N SER A 204 -3.11 -2.81 -21.68
CA SER A 204 -3.14 -3.04 -23.13
C SER A 204 -3.54 -1.79 -23.92
N ASN A 205 -4.29 -0.88 -23.31
CA ASN A 205 -4.88 0.29 -23.95
C ASN A 205 -4.41 1.63 -23.35
N GLN A 206 -3.77 1.59 -22.17
CA GLN A 206 -3.31 2.77 -21.45
C GLN A 206 -1.79 2.76 -21.35
N ASP A 207 -1.16 3.88 -21.70
CA ASP A 207 0.30 4.06 -21.64
C ASP A 207 0.75 4.31 -20.19
N VAL A 208 0.77 3.25 -19.39
CA VAL A 208 1.18 3.28 -17.99
C VAL A 208 2.42 2.42 -17.70
N HIS A 209 3.07 1.90 -18.76
CA HIS A 209 4.28 1.09 -18.73
C HIS A 209 4.24 -0.05 -17.68
N ALA A 210 5.03 0.06 -16.59
CA ALA A 210 5.11 -0.98 -15.57
C ALA A 210 3.86 -1.05 -14.66
N GLY A 211 2.87 -0.18 -14.84
CA GLY A 211 1.61 -0.20 -14.10
C GLY A 211 1.39 1.02 -13.20
N GLY A 212 0.43 0.92 -12.29
CA GLY A 212 0.10 1.97 -11.33
C GLY A 212 1.09 2.06 -10.17
N SER A 213 1.13 3.21 -9.51
CA SER A 213 1.95 3.48 -8.33
C SER A 213 1.22 4.40 -7.35
N GLY A 214 1.64 4.38 -6.11
CA GLY A 214 1.20 5.30 -5.06
C GLY A 214 0.27 4.66 -4.02
N CYS A 215 0.23 5.26 -2.84
CA CYS A 215 -0.64 4.78 -1.76
C CYS A 215 -2.13 4.85 -2.12
N GLY A 216 -2.53 5.79 -2.98
CA GLY A 216 -3.86 5.84 -3.55
C GLY A 216 -4.18 4.66 -4.49
N CYS A 217 -3.18 4.09 -5.17
CA CYS A 217 -3.32 2.87 -5.95
C CYS A 217 -3.74 1.69 -5.06
N ALA A 218 -2.92 1.35 -4.09
CA ALA A 218 -3.17 0.27 -3.14
C ALA A 218 -4.50 0.45 -2.40
N ALA A 219 -4.77 1.68 -1.92
CA ALA A 219 -6.00 2.00 -1.20
C ALA A 219 -7.25 1.87 -2.07
N SER A 220 -7.20 2.34 -3.32
CA SER A 220 -8.35 2.26 -4.25
C SER A 220 -8.70 0.81 -4.58
N VAL A 221 -7.70 -0.02 -4.95
CA VAL A 221 -7.93 -1.43 -5.28
C VAL A 221 -8.43 -2.21 -4.06
N LEU A 222 -7.82 -1.99 -2.89
CA LEU A 222 -8.26 -2.65 -1.66
C LEU A 222 -9.72 -2.31 -1.34
N CYS A 223 -10.07 -0.99 -1.33
CA CYS A 223 -11.39 -0.51 -0.90
C CYS A 223 -12.50 -0.68 -1.96
N SER A 224 -12.16 -1.17 -3.15
CA SER A 224 -13.13 -1.52 -4.20
C SER A 224 -13.05 -3.00 -4.54
N LYS A 225 -12.21 -3.39 -5.50
CA LYS A 225 -12.13 -4.75 -6.04
C LYS A 225 -11.95 -5.82 -4.96
N ILE A 226 -10.99 -5.64 -4.05
CA ILE A 226 -10.71 -6.66 -3.03
C ILE A 226 -11.86 -6.77 -2.02
N MET A 227 -12.44 -5.65 -1.62
CA MET A 227 -13.62 -5.69 -0.75
C MET A 227 -14.83 -6.30 -1.43
N ASP A 228 -15.01 -6.07 -2.73
CA ASP A 228 -16.08 -6.71 -3.52
C ASP A 228 -15.83 -8.22 -3.65
N ASP A 229 -14.58 -8.66 -3.80
CA ASP A 229 -14.22 -10.09 -3.84
C ASP A 229 -14.57 -10.79 -2.51
N PHE A 230 -14.29 -10.15 -1.37
CA PHE A 230 -14.72 -10.65 -0.08
C PHE A 230 -16.25 -10.73 0.04
N GLN A 231 -16.97 -9.69 -0.40
CA GLN A 231 -18.43 -9.66 -0.34
C GLN A 231 -19.09 -10.72 -1.22
N ASN A 232 -18.49 -11.03 -2.36
CA ASN A 232 -18.95 -12.05 -3.29
C ASN A 232 -18.45 -13.46 -2.95
N GLY A 233 -17.69 -13.62 -1.87
CA GLY A 233 -17.17 -14.92 -1.43
C GLY A 233 -16.06 -15.50 -2.32
N LEU A 234 -15.44 -14.68 -3.17
CA LEU A 234 -14.35 -15.09 -4.05
C LEU A 234 -13.03 -15.25 -3.30
N VAL A 235 -12.86 -14.54 -2.19
CA VAL A 235 -11.74 -14.67 -1.27
C VAL A 235 -12.22 -14.63 0.18
N GLN A 236 -11.52 -15.31 1.08
CA GLN A 236 -11.83 -15.37 2.51
C GLN A 236 -10.62 -15.08 3.40
N ASN A 237 -9.41 -15.28 2.88
CA ASN A 237 -8.15 -15.14 3.60
C ASN A 237 -7.06 -14.63 2.66
N ILE A 238 -6.65 -13.38 2.80
CA ILE A 238 -5.64 -12.77 1.92
C ILE A 238 -4.52 -12.12 2.72
N LEU A 239 -3.35 -12.00 2.10
CA LEU A 239 -2.29 -11.11 2.54
C LEU A 239 -2.32 -9.84 1.69
N PHE A 240 -2.52 -8.68 2.33
CA PHE A 240 -2.37 -7.38 1.71
C PHE A 240 -1.08 -6.72 2.19
N MET A 241 -0.15 -6.50 1.26
CA MET A 241 1.17 -5.96 1.55
C MET A 241 1.43 -4.71 0.70
N ALA A 242 1.38 -3.54 1.31
CA ALA A 242 1.71 -2.30 0.63
C ALA A 242 3.19 -1.95 0.81
N THR A 243 3.81 -1.54 -0.28
CA THR A 243 5.25 -1.24 -0.39
C THR A 243 5.47 0.26 -0.52
N GLY A 244 6.64 0.74 -0.10
CA GLY A 244 6.98 2.16 -0.20
C GLY A 244 8.46 2.38 -0.53
N ALA A 245 8.73 3.23 -1.52
CA ALA A 245 10.06 3.74 -1.83
C ALA A 245 10.31 4.99 -0.98
N LEU A 246 11.34 4.94 -0.13
CA LEU A 246 11.68 6.01 0.82
C LEU A 246 12.70 6.95 0.20
N MET A 247 12.23 7.96 -0.51
CA MET A 247 13.09 8.92 -1.21
C MET A 247 12.64 10.36 -0.99
N SER A 248 13.56 11.28 -1.18
CA SER A 248 13.28 12.70 -1.30
C SER A 248 13.86 13.25 -2.60
N PRO A 249 13.34 14.36 -3.13
CA PRO A 249 13.93 15.01 -4.30
C PRO A 249 15.42 15.32 -4.13
N THR A 250 15.81 15.74 -2.92
CA THR A 250 17.19 16.07 -2.60
C THR A 250 18.08 14.84 -2.62
N SER A 251 17.72 13.76 -1.90
CA SER A 251 18.53 12.54 -1.84
C SER A 251 18.65 11.87 -3.21
N SER A 252 17.55 11.77 -3.94
CA SER A 252 17.54 11.20 -5.30
C SER A 252 18.36 12.04 -6.27
N GLY A 253 18.23 13.38 -6.23
CA GLY A 253 19.03 14.30 -7.07
C GLY A 253 20.53 14.28 -6.76
N GLN A 254 20.94 13.82 -5.57
CA GLN A 254 22.33 13.62 -5.17
C GLN A 254 22.84 12.19 -5.46
N GLY A 255 22.03 11.35 -6.09
CA GLY A 255 22.42 9.97 -6.44
C GLY A 255 22.39 9.00 -5.28
N ALA A 256 21.70 9.33 -4.17
CA ALA A 256 21.52 8.41 -3.07
C ALA A 256 20.62 7.22 -3.47
N ASN A 257 20.83 6.08 -2.82
CA ASN A 257 19.96 4.92 -2.96
C ASN A 257 18.52 5.25 -2.52
N ILE A 258 17.60 4.43 -2.97
CA ILE A 258 16.17 4.47 -2.63
C ILE A 258 15.86 3.30 -1.69
N PRO A 259 16.00 3.46 -0.36
CA PRO A 259 15.57 2.46 0.58
C PRO A 259 14.06 2.21 0.45
N SER A 260 13.62 1.03 0.84
CA SER A 260 12.22 0.65 0.75
C SER A 260 11.70 0.07 2.06
N ILE A 261 10.38 0.06 2.20
CA ILE A 261 9.67 -0.55 3.32
C ILE A 261 8.43 -1.25 2.79
N ALA A 262 7.99 -2.31 3.48
CA ALA A 262 6.72 -2.95 3.20
C ALA A 262 6.03 -3.30 4.52
N HIS A 263 4.72 -3.04 4.60
CA HIS A 263 3.89 -3.49 5.71
C HIS A 263 2.84 -4.46 5.20
N LEU A 264 2.59 -5.51 5.98
CA LEU A 264 1.67 -6.58 5.62
C LEU A 264 0.56 -6.71 6.66
N VAL A 265 -0.66 -6.89 6.19
CA VAL A 265 -1.80 -7.28 7.01
C VAL A 265 -2.47 -8.51 6.42
N ASN A 266 -2.84 -9.45 7.28
CA ASN A 266 -3.71 -10.56 6.91
C ASN A 266 -5.17 -10.13 7.11
N LEU A 267 -5.91 -10.07 6.01
CA LEU A 267 -7.34 -9.79 6.01
C LEU A 267 -8.10 -11.11 5.86
N LYS A 268 -8.99 -11.39 6.80
CA LYS A 268 -9.72 -12.66 6.87
C LYS A 268 -11.17 -12.47 7.29
N ILE A 269 -12.06 -13.30 6.77
CA ILE A 269 -13.44 -13.40 7.27
C ILE A 269 -13.44 -14.16 8.61
N LYS A 270 -14.08 -13.54 9.62
CA LYS A 270 -14.26 -14.12 10.95
C LYS A 270 -15.73 -14.46 11.21
#